data_528680248e92b206df4c5a557ebeed2c
#
_entry.id   528680248e92b206df4c5a557ebeed2c
#
_cell.length_a   1.000
_cell.length_b   1.000
_cell.length_c   1.000
_cell.angle_alpha   90.00
_cell.angle_beta   90.00
_cell.angle_gamma   90.00
#
_symmetry.space_group_name_H-M   'P 1'
#
loop_
_entity.id
_entity.type
_entity.pdbx_description
1 polymer ?
#
loop_
_entity_poly.entity_id
_entity_poly.type
_entity_poly.pdbx_seq_one_letter_code
_entity_poly.pdbx_strand_id
1 'polypeptide(L)'
;ISFGACSANNAAAETEASQQTPEATSTPDVTVELDTSEDKGAGKSNAGSMSVDEQRYASVLDLYYQALYAHQAGTADWDRDKYVVERGLAECIVNPYWAWENSDGLLSRIGYSFRDLNGDGTNELLLGWIGGDFCPMEDGYAFAVYIINGQPLLAFQGQERDRFLIGDDGYVYRSGSSGAAYSEYEKYRFHPEWQYCLEPVELFYSQIDEDNHFWWEHVVGAEQIMGLQRLERHEEYVVDSDFAMETGKIWTSSGVNLRPSNFLVYAAKRG
;
A
#
# COMPACT_ATOMS: atom_id res chain seq x y z
N ILE A 1 -2.28 21.07 1.26
CA ILE A 1 -2.38 19.95 2.21
C ILE A 1 -0.95 19.53 2.49
N SER A 2 -0.42 19.92 3.66
CA SER A 2 0.95 19.64 4.05
C SER A 2 0.93 18.32 4.86
N PHE A 3 1.42 17.23 4.28
CA PHE A 3 1.66 16.01 5.02
C PHE A 3 2.87 16.25 5.93
N GLY A 4 2.59 16.61 7.19
CA GLY A 4 3.62 16.75 8.22
C GLY A 4 4.16 15.37 8.60
N ALA A 5 5.47 15.19 8.42
CA ALA A 5 6.19 14.06 8.98
C ALA A 5 6.10 14.11 10.52
N CYS A 6 5.45 13.15 11.15
CA CYS A 6 5.53 12.95 12.59
C CYS A 6 6.89 12.36 12.94
N SER A 7 7.79 13.22 13.43
CA SER A 7 9.05 12.82 14.07
C SER A 7 8.73 12.37 15.51
N ALA A 8 8.83 11.08 15.78
CA ALA A 8 8.77 10.56 17.12
C ALA A 8 10.16 10.67 17.77
N ASN A 9 10.29 11.60 18.74
CA ASN A 9 11.42 11.61 19.67
C ASN A 9 11.24 10.45 20.67
N ASN A 10 12.10 9.45 20.58
CA ASN A 10 12.32 8.50 21.68
C ASN A 10 13.69 8.75 22.32
N ALA A 11 13.65 9.11 23.58
CA ALA A 11 14.82 9.30 24.42
C ALA A 11 15.51 7.96 24.68
N ALA A 12 16.83 7.96 24.53
CA ALA A 12 17.71 6.85 24.82
C ALA A 12 17.72 6.49 26.31
N ALA A 13 17.62 5.18 26.60
CA ALA A 13 18.07 4.59 27.84
C ALA A 13 19.27 3.71 27.50
N GLU A 14 20.46 4.14 27.94
CA GLU A 14 21.69 3.35 27.88
C GLU A 14 21.60 2.18 28.85
N THR A 15 21.87 0.98 28.36
CA THR A 15 22.19 -0.17 29.21
C THR A 15 23.36 -0.89 28.56
N GLU A 16 24.50 -0.85 29.26
CA GLU A 16 25.72 -1.60 28.94
C GLU A 16 25.46 -3.11 29.06
N ALA A 17 25.81 -3.88 28.06
CA ALA A 17 25.94 -5.33 28.15
C ALA A 17 27.12 -5.84 27.32
N SER A 18 28.09 -6.28 28.05
CA SER A 18 29.10 -7.33 27.91
C SER A 18 29.24 -8.02 26.54
N GLN A 19 30.44 -7.88 25.96
CA GLN A 19 30.98 -8.66 24.85
C GLN A 19 31.15 -10.14 25.23
N GLN A 20 30.54 -11.04 24.47
CA GLN A 20 30.98 -12.41 24.29
C GLN A 20 31.00 -12.74 22.80
N THR A 21 32.17 -13.10 22.30
CA THR A 21 32.43 -13.59 20.95
C THR A 21 31.95 -15.02 20.80
N PRO A 22 31.13 -15.40 19.84
CA PRO A 22 30.93 -16.80 19.48
C PRO A 22 31.83 -17.22 18.32
N GLU A 23 32.37 -18.36 18.50
CA GLU A 23 33.20 -19.21 17.65
C GLU A 23 32.50 -19.58 16.33
N ALA A 24 33.25 -19.63 15.25
CA ALA A 24 32.80 -19.99 13.92
C ALA A 24 32.27 -21.43 13.86
N THR A 25 31.00 -21.59 13.52
CA THR A 25 30.41 -22.91 13.23
C THR A 25 30.12 -23.00 11.72
N SER A 26 30.60 -24.09 11.15
CA SER A 26 30.54 -24.47 9.74
C SER A 26 29.12 -24.50 9.18
N THR A 27 28.96 -24.00 7.96
CA THR A 27 27.76 -24.05 7.10
C THR A 27 27.33 -25.49 6.82
N PRO A 28 26.07 -25.87 7.04
CA PRO A 28 25.53 -27.08 6.44
C PRO A 28 25.05 -26.80 5.02
N ASP A 29 25.56 -27.61 4.10
CA ASP A 29 25.09 -27.74 2.72
C ASP A 29 23.67 -28.33 2.75
N VAL A 30 22.65 -27.52 2.53
CA VAL A 30 21.26 -27.97 2.45
C VAL A 30 20.92 -28.25 0.99
N THR A 31 21.10 -29.50 0.62
CA THR A 31 20.51 -30.06 -0.60
C THR A 31 19.00 -30.23 -0.36
N VAL A 32 18.18 -29.40 -0.96
CA VAL A 32 16.73 -29.56 -0.95
C VAL A 32 16.37 -30.65 -1.95
N GLU A 33 16.09 -31.86 -1.46
CA GLU A 33 15.42 -32.90 -2.24
C GLU A 33 13.96 -32.49 -2.48
N LEU A 34 13.59 -32.27 -3.75
CA LEU A 34 12.21 -32.13 -4.18
C LEU A 34 11.52 -33.50 -4.09
N ASP A 35 10.62 -33.61 -3.14
CA ASP A 35 9.67 -34.75 -3.07
C ASP A 35 8.68 -34.63 -4.25
N THR A 36 8.85 -35.48 -5.26
CA THR A 36 7.96 -35.62 -6.41
C THR A 36 6.89 -36.67 -6.09
N SER A 37 5.85 -36.28 -5.36
CA SER A 37 4.61 -37.06 -5.36
C SER A 37 3.76 -36.64 -6.56
N GLU A 38 3.59 -37.55 -7.51
CA GLU A 38 2.79 -37.38 -8.72
C GLU A 38 1.31 -37.18 -8.37
N ASP A 39 0.81 -35.93 -8.52
CA ASP A 39 -0.62 -35.69 -8.74
C ASP A 39 -0.85 -35.47 -10.25
N LYS A 40 -1.54 -36.41 -10.87
CA LYS A 40 -1.91 -36.38 -12.29
C LYS A 40 -3.09 -35.45 -12.47
N GLY A 41 -2.85 -34.20 -12.91
CA GLY A 41 -3.96 -33.38 -13.40
C GLY A 41 -3.82 -31.88 -13.31
N ALA A 42 -2.64 -31.30 -13.45
CA ALA A 42 -2.52 -29.86 -13.68
C ALA A 42 -1.56 -29.61 -14.84
N GLY A 43 -2.05 -28.89 -15.84
CA GLY A 43 -1.27 -28.54 -17.01
C GLY A 43 0.05 -27.89 -16.65
N LYS A 44 1.12 -28.26 -17.37
CA LYS A 44 2.42 -27.57 -17.31
C LYS A 44 2.20 -26.10 -17.47
N SER A 45 2.29 -25.30 -16.40
CA SER A 45 2.47 -23.88 -16.49
C SER A 45 3.85 -23.64 -17.10
N ASN A 46 3.89 -23.34 -18.40
CA ASN A 46 5.06 -22.69 -18.95
C ASN A 46 5.34 -21.48 -18.06
N ALA A 47 6.55 -21.36 -17.50
CA ALA A 47 7.03 -20.13 -16.94
C ALA A 47 6.93 -19.09 -18.05
N GLY A 48 5.83 -18.31 -18.06
CA GLY A 48 5.52 -17.41 -19.17
C GLY A 48 6.55 -16.29 -19.19
N SER A 49 6.87 -15.80 -20.37
CA SER A 49 7.67 -14.58 -20.51
C SER A 49 6.99 -13.41 -19.79
N MET A 50 7.77 -12.44 -19.31
CA MET A 50 7.25 -11.20 -18.75
C MET A 50 6.33 -10.49 -19.73
N SER A 51 5.20 -9.97 -19.25
CA SER A 51 4.31 -9.11 -20.05
C SER A 51 4.98 -7.79 -20.41
N VAL A 52 4.40 -7.04 -21.34
CA VAL A 52 4.88 -5.69 -21.70
C VAL A 52 4.89 -4.76 -20.49
N ASP A 53 3.85 -4.82 -19.65
CA ASP A 53 3.77 -3.99 -18.46
C ASP A 53 4.79 -4.42 -17.40
N GLU A 54 4.98 -5.73 -17.17
CA GLU A 54 6.05 -6.21 -16.28
C GLU A 54 7.43 -5.75 -16.74
N GLN A 55 7.70 -5.73 -18.05
CA GLN A 55 8.97 -5.21 -18.58
C GLN A 55 9.11 -3.70 -18.37
N ARG A 56 8.02 -2.95 -18.57
CA ARG A 56 7.98 -1.49 -18.39
C ARG A 56 8.27 -1.08 -16.94
N TYR A 57 7.75 -1.84 -15.98
CA TYR A 57 7.94 -1.60 -14.56
C TYR A 57 9.02 -2.48 -13.90
N ALA A 58 9.85 -3.18 -14.68
CA ALA A 58 10.82 -4.14 -14.15
C ALA A 58 11.76 -3.56 -13.09
N SER A 59 12.21 -2.30 -13.27
CA SER A 59 13.08 -1.64 -12.29
C SER A 59 12.46 -1.50 -10.91
N VAL A 60 11.16 -1.25 -10.82
CA VAL A 60 10.41 -1.16 -9.56
C VAL A 60 10.09 -2.54 -9.01
N LEU A 61 9.61 -3.46 -9.87
CA LEU A 61 9.28 -4.82 -9.46
C LEU A 61 10.50 -5.58 -8.94
N ASP A 62 11.68 -5.40 -9.56
CA ASP A 62 12.93 -6.00 -9.10
C ASP A 62 13.33 -5.48 -7.70
N LEU A 63 13.14 -4.19 -7.43
CA LEU A 63 13.42 -3.61 -6.10
C LEU A 63 12.47 -4.15 -5.03
N TYR A 64 11.18 -4.26 -5.33
CA TYR A 64 10.21 -4.88 -4.41
C TYR A 64 10.55 -6.35 -4.17
N TYR A 65 10.85 -7.11 -5.23
CA TYR A 65 11.25 -8.50 -5.07
C TYR A 65 12.47 -8.65 -4.15
N GLN A 66 13.52 -7.85 -4.37
CA GLN A 66 14.73 -7.86 -3.52
C GLN A 66 14.41 -7.53 -2.07
N ALA A 67 13.60 -6.50 -1.81
CA ALA A 67 13.21 -6.09 -0.46
C ALA A 67 12.40 -7.19 0.25
N LEU A 68 11.38 -7.72 -0.41
CA LEU A 68 10.52 -8.77 0.13
C LEU A 68 11.29 -10.08 0.38
N TYR A 69 12.19 -10.45 -0.55
CA TYR A 69 13.03 -11.61 -0.40
C TYR A 69 13.99 -11.48 0.80
N ALA A 70 14.68 -10.34 0.92
CA ALA A 70 15.59 -10.07 2.02
C ALA A 70 14.85 -10.06 3.37
N HIS A 71 13.67 -9.46 3.42
CA HIS A 71 12.82 -9.44 4.62
C HIS A 71 12.36 -10.86 5.00
N GLN A 72 11.79 -11.60 4.06
CA GLN A 72 11.30 -12.98 4.30
C GLN A 72 12.42 -13.90 4.74
N ALA A 73 13.61 -13.77 4.15
CA ALA A 73 14.77 -14.59 4.50
C ALA A 73 15.46 -14.18 5.81
N GLY A 74 15.07 -13.06 6.42
CA GLY A 74 15.71 -12.51 7.62
C GLY A 74 17.21 -12.24 7.42
N THR A 75 17.62 -11.85 6.21
CA THR A 75 19.03 -11.65 5.87
C THR A 75 19.51 -10.29 6.34
N ALA A 76 20.84 -10.15 6.52
CA ALA A 76 21.48 -8.85 6.81
C ALA A 76 21.27 -7.79 5.70
N ASP A 77 20.81 -8.21 4.51
CA ASP A 77 20.46 -7.32 3.41
C ASP A 77 19.13 -6.60 3.61
N TRP A 78 18.29 -7.09 4.53
CA TRP A 78 17.08 -6.39 4.90
C TRP A 78 17.43 -5.17 5.74
N ASP A 79 17.11 -4.01 5.21
CA ASP A 79 17.30 -2.72 5.85
C ASP A 79 16.15 -1.80 5.41
N ARG A 80 15.28 -1.41 6.35
CA ARG A 80 14.15 -0.53 6.10
C ARG A 80 14.60 0.80 5.48
N ASP A 81 15.65 1.41 6.03
CA ASP A 81 16.11 2.71 5.56
C ASP A 81 16.64 2.63 4.13
N LYS A 82 17.36 1.56 3.79
CA LYS A 82 17.82 1.28 2.43
C LYS A 82 16.67 1.17 1.43
N TYR A 83 15.58 0.49 1.77
CA TYR A 83 14.49 0.24 0.82
C TYR A 83 13.43 1.35 0.84
N VAL A 84 13.04 1.85 2.00
CA VAL A 84 11.99 2.87 2.13
C VAL A 84 12.57 4.27 1.93
N VAL A 85 13.59 4.65 2.72
CA VAL A 85 14.10 6.03 2.71
C VAL A 85 14.95 6.32 1.47
N GLU A 86 15.92 5.45 1.17
CA GLU A 86 16.85 5.69 0.05
C GLU A 86 16.27 5.33 -1.31
N ARG A 87 15.43 4.27 -1.38
CA ARG A 87 14.86 3.75 -2.62
C ARG A 87 13.41 4.17 -2.86
N GLY A 88 12.74 4.72 -1.85
CA GLY A 88 11.38 5.25 -1.96
C GLY A 88 10.30 4.17 -2.17
N LEU A 89 10.54 2.94 -1.72
CA LEU A 89 9.51 1.90 -1.78
C LEU A 89 8.44 2.14 -0.70
N ALA A 90 7.20 1.77 -0.98
CA ALA A 90 6.10 1.88 -0.03
C ALA A 90 6.33 0.96 1.18
N GLU A 91 6.40 1.56 2.36
CA GLU A 91 6.72 0.83 3.59
C GLU A 91 5.74 -0.30 3.89
N CYS A 92 4.43 -0.04 3.77
CA CYS A 92 3.40 -1.04 4.03
C CYS A 92 3.44 -2.24 3.08
N ILE A 93 4.16 -2.15 1.95
CA ILE A 93 4.39 -3.26 1.02
C ILE A 93 5.62 -4.07 1.43
N VAL A 94 6.74 -3.40 1.69
CA VAL A 94 8.01 -4.10 1.98
C VAL A 94 8.17 -4.49 3.45
N ASN A 95 7.42 -3.84 4.35
CA ASN A 95 7.40 -4.10 5.79
C ASN A 95 5.97 -4.07 6.33
N PRO A 96 5.08 -4.96 5.87
CA PRO A 96 3.68 -4.93 6.27
C PRO A 96 3.52 -5.28 7.76
N TYR A 97 2.59 -4.60 8.43
CA TYR A 97 2.32 -4.75 9.87
C TYR A 97 2.14 -6.20 10.32
N TRP A 98 1.37 -6.99 9.55
CA TRP A 98 1.13 -8.40 9.88
C TRP A 98 2.38 -9.30 9.75
N ALA A 99 3.45 -8.83 9.12
CA ALA A 99 4.70 -9.58 8.98
C ALA A 99 5.62 -9.45 10.21
N TRP A 100 5.32 -8.57 11.15
CA TRP A 100 6.15 -8.40 12.36
C TRP A 100 6.23 -9.67 13.21
N GLU A 101 5.17 -10.48 13.22
CA GLU A 101 5.13 -11.73 13.96
C GLU A 101 5.53 -12.94 13.09
N ASN A 102 5.37 -12.84 11.77
CA ASN A 102 5.68 -13.91 10.83
C ASN A 102 5.93 -13.37 9.43
N SER A 103 7.19 -13.30 9.03
CA SER A 103 7.59 -12.88 7.68
C SER A 103 7.41 -13.97 6.60
N ASP A 104 7.04 -15.20 7.00
CA ASP A 104 6.85 -16.29 6.06
C ASP A 104 5.76 -15.96 5.03
N GLY A 105 6.06 -16.21 3.78
CA GLY A 105 5.10 -16.04 2.70
C GLY A 105 4.96 -14.63 2.15
N LEU A 106 5.83 -13.66 2.48
CA LEU A 106 5.77 -12.30 1.90
C LEU A 106 5.69 -12.31 0.38
N LEU A 107 6.55 -13.08 -0.29
CA LEU A 107 6.58 -13.19 -1.75
C LEU A 107 5.29 -13.75 -2.36
N SER A 108 4.49 -14.50 -1.60
CA SER A 108 3.20 -15.03 -2.05
C SER A 108 2.02 -14.14 -1.67
N ARG A 109 2.16 -13.33 -0.62
CA ARG A 109 1.07 -12.51 -0.05
C ARG A 109 1.11 -11.05 -0.49
N ILE A 110 2.23 -10.59 -1.02
CA ILE A 110 2.32 -9.30 -1.67
C ILE A 110 2.19 -9.51 -3.17
N GLY A 111 1.34 -8.69 -3.79
CA GLY A 111 1.04 -8.77 -5.20
C GLY A 111 1.14 -7.45 -5.93
N TYR A 112 1.07 -7.59 -7.24
CA TYR A 112 1.00 -6.47 -8.17
C TYR A 112 -0.04 -6.74 -9.27
N SER A 113 -0.59 -5.69 -9.80
CA SER A 113 -1.52 -5.71 -10.93
C SER A 113 -1.26 -4.51 -11.82
N PHE A 114 -1.82 -4.56 -13.03
CA PHE A 114 -1.75 -3.46 -13.99
C PHE A 114 -3.14 -3.04 -14.41
N ARG A 115 -3.40 -1.73 -14.40
CA ARG A 115 -4.69 -1.17 -14.79
C ARG A 115 -4.51 0.25 -15.30
N ASP A 116 -5.14 0.56 -16.42
CA ASP A 116 -5.28 1.92 -16.93
C ASP A 116 -6.33 2.66 -16.08
N LEU A 117 -5.85 3.57 -15.21
CA LEU A 117 -6.69 4.32 -14.26
C LEU A 117 -7.23 5.63 -14.85
N ASN A 118 -6.59 6.16 -15.89
CA ASN A 118 -6.94 7.45 -16.50
C ASN A 118 -7.48 7.32 -17.92
N GLY A 119 -7.49 6.12 -18.50
CA GLY A 119 -8.00 5.86 -19.84
C GLY A 119 -7.05 6.30 -20.98
N ASP A 120 -5.75 6.48 -20.69
CA ASP A 120 -4.76 6.92 -21.70
C ASP A 120 -4.14 5.77 -22.50
N GLY A 121 -4.50 4.52 -22.19
CA GLY A 121 -3.99 3.31 -22.81
C GLY A 121 -2.66 2.81 -22.23
N THR A 122 -2.15 3.45 -21.17
CA THR A 122 -0.99 3.00 -20.42
C THR A 122 -1.46 2.49 -19.06
N ASN A 123 -1.11 1.25 -18.74
CA ASN A 123 -1.47 0.72 -17.43
C ASN A 123 -0.55 1.27 -16.34
N GLU A 124 -1.12 1.68 -15.22
CA GLU A 124 -0.43 1.91 -13.96
C GLU A 124 -0.09 0.59 -13.29
N LEU A 125 1.02 0.57 -12.52
CA LEU A 125 1.38 -0.52 -11.63
C LEU A 125 0.77 -0.28 -10.26
N LEU A 126 -0.04 -1.22 -9.79
CA LEU A 126 -0.64 -1.23 -8.47
C LEU A 126 -0.03 -2.35 -7.64
N LEU A 127 0.34 -2.06 -6.39
CA LEU A 127 0.84 -3.05 -5.43
C LEU A 127 -0.04 -3.08 -4.19
N GLY A 128 -0.19 -4.27 -3.61
CA GLY A 128 -1.01 -4.46 -2.42
C GLY A 128 -0.88 -5.86 -1.85
N TRP A 129 -1.78 -6.19 -0.95
CA TRP A 129 -1.84 -7.49 -0.30
C TRP A 129 -2.77 -8.44 -1.06
N ILE A 130 -2.41 -9.72 -1.08
CA ILE A 130 -3.21 -10.79 -1.68
C ILE A 130 -3.91 -11.56 -0.57
N GLY A 131 -5.23 -11.70 -0.68
CA GLY A 131 -6.04 -12.44 0.26
C GLY A 131 -6.08 -11.84 1.66
N GLY A 132 -6.77 -12.54 2.58
CA GLY A 132 -6.96 -12.10 3.96
C GLY A 132 -8.15 -11.14 4.11
N ASP A 133 -8.43 -10.77 5.37
CA ASP A 133 -9.59 -9.97 5.74
C ASP A 133 -9.32 -8.45 5.74
N PHE A 134 -8.08 -8.06 5.44
CA PHE A 134 -7.65 -6.67 5.53
C PHE A 134 -7.24 -6.10 4.17
N CYS A 135 -8.14 -5.38 3.54
CA CYS A 135 -7.90 -4.59 2.33
C CYS A 135 -7.14 -5.33 1.20
N PRO A 136 -7.60 -6.52 0.76
CA PRO A 136 -6.91 -7.27 -0.27
C PRO A 136 -7.12 -6.65 -1.66
N MET A 137 -6.17 -6.89 -2.57
CA MET A 137 -6.24 -6.43 -3.96
C MET A 137 -7.43 -7.01 -4.72
N GLU A 138 -7.89 -8.19 -4.34
CA GLU A 138 -9.08 -8.83 -4.91
C GLU A 138 -10.34 -8.00 -4.69
N ASP A 139 -10.38 -7.20 -3.61
CA ASP A 139 -11.47 -6.28 -3.29
C ASP A 139 -11.19 -4.84 -3.78
N GLY A 140 -10.12 -4.64 -4.55
CA GLY A 140 -9.79 -3.35 -5.17
C GLY A 140 -8.80 -2.49 -4.38
N TYR A 141 -8.24 -2.95 -3.27
CA TYR A 141 -7.29 -2.15 -2.50
C TYR A 141 -5.90 -2.13 -3.12
N ALA A 142 -5.28 -0.94 -3.14
CA ALA A 142 -3.89 -0.73 -3.56
C ALA A 142 -3.17 0.14 -2.52
N PHE A 143 -1.94 -0.22 -2.18
CA PHE A 143 -1.13 0.50 -1.20
C PHE A 143 0.07 1.22 -1.81
N ALA A 144 0.38 0.98 -3.07
CA ALA A 144 1.29 1.79 -3.86
C ALA A 144 0.86 1.77 -5.33
N VAL A 145 0.89 2.93 -5.96
CA VAL A 145 0.54 3.08 -7.38
C VAL A 145 1.67 3.84 -8.07
N TYR A 146 2.15 3.30 -9.17
CA TYR A 146 3.20 3.88 -10.00
C TYR A 146 2.67 4.19 -11.39
N ILE A 147 3.08 5.34 -11.92
CA ILE A 147 2.85 5.78 -13.29
C ILE A 147 4.14 5.71 -14.11
N ILE A 148 4.03 5.80 -15.42
CA ILE A 148 5.17 6.05 -16.31
C ILE A 148 5.24 7.53 -16.66
N ASN A 149 6.31 8.18 -16.23
CA ASN A 149 6.69 9.52 -16.66
C ASN A 149 8.17 9.49 -17.11
N GLY A 150 8.37 8.97 -18.33
CA GLY A 150 9.71 8.63 -18.81
C GLY A 150 10.29 7.38 -18.14
N GLN A 151 10.15 7.28 -16.82
CA GLN A 151 10.48 6.12 -15.98
C GLN A 151 9.37 5.88 -14.96
N PRO A 152 9.33 4.70 -14.30
CA PRO A 152 8.38 4.47 -13.22
C PRO A 152 8.54 5.49 -12.08
N LEU A 153 7.43 6.13 -11.71
CA LEU A 153 7.34 7.13 -10.66
C LEU A 153 6.20 6.77 -9.71
N LEU A 154 6.46 6.78 -8.41
CA LEU A 154 5.43 6.59 -7.39
C LEU A 154 4.44 7.76 -7.44
N ALA A 155 3.18 7.46 -7.75
CA ALA A 155 2.10 8.44 -7.79
C ALA A 155 1.57 8.72 -6.38
N PHE A 156 1.14 7.66 -5.69
CA PHE A 156 0.72 7.73 -4.29
C PHE A 156 0.96 6.40 -3.58
N GLN A 157 0.94 6.45 -2.26
CA GLN A 157 1.05 5.27 -1.40
C GLN A 157 0.14 5.42 -0.18
N GLY A 158 -0.36 4.28 0.30
CA GLY A 158 -1.15 4.15 1.50
C GLY A 158 -0.37 3.54 2.67
N GLN A 159 -1.06 3.43 3.79
CA GLN A 159 -0.60 2.77 5.02
C GLN A 159 -1.79 2.02 5.65
N GLU A 160 -1.60 1.32 6.76
CA GLU A 160 -2.70 0.59 7.41
C GLU A 160 -3.88 1.49 7.78
N ARG A 161 -3.61 2.76 8.13
CA ARG A 161 -4.63 3.77 8.46
C ARG A 161 -4.90 4.77 7.35
N ASP A 162 -4.39 4.51 6.15
CA ASP A 162 -4.52 5.37 4.99
C ASP A 162 -4.64 4.48 3.75
N ARG A 163 -5.87 4.09 3.42
CA ARG A 163 -6.19 3.02 2.48
C ARG A 163 -6.79 3.58 1.21
N PHE A 164 -6.39 3.03 0.09
CA PHE A 164 -6.92 3.38 -1.22
C PHE A 164 -7.67 2.21 -1.83
N LEU A 165 -8.90 2.47 -2.26
CA LEU A 165 -9.75 1.54 -3.00
C LEU A 165 -9.87 2.05 -4.44
N ILE A 166 -9.62 1.20 -5.41
CA ILE A 166 -9.87 1.47 -6.83
C ILE A 166 -11.31 1.03 -7.12
N GLY A 167 -12.18 2.00 -7.35
CA GLY A 167 -13.59 1.76 -7.59
C GLY A 167 -13.88 1.20 -8.99
N ASP A 168 -14.97 0.46 -9.12
CA ASP A 168 -15.49 -0.02 -10.40
C ASP A 168 -16.12 1.09 -11.25
N ASP A 169 -16.41 2.23 -10.62
CA ASP A 169 -16.86 3.47 -11.25
C ASP A 169 -15.72 4.36 -11.78
N GLY A 170 -14.47 3.93 -11.66
CA GLY A 170 -13.29 4.62 -12.17
C GLY A 170 -12.73 5.72 -11.25
N TYR A 171 -13.23 5.83 -10.02
CA TYR A 171 -12.66 6.72 -9.01
C TYR A 171 -11.71 5.98 -8.06
N VAL A 172 -10.86 6.74 -7.39
CA VAL A 172 -10.01 6.28 -6.30
C VAL A 172 -10.60 6.80 -5.00
N TYR A 173 -10.86 5.91 -4.07
CA TYR A 173 -11.40 6.23 -2.75
C TYR A 173 -10.32 6.07 -1.70
N ARG A 174 -10.20 7.05 -0.82
CA ARG A 174 -9.25 7.02 0.30
C ARG A 174 -10.01 7.04 1.62
N SER A 175 -9.64 6.14 2.55
CA SER A 175 -10.02 6.27 3.95
C SER A 175 -8.78 6.47 4.80
N GLY A 176 -8.74 7.58 5.52
CA GLY A 176 -7.64 7.95 6.39
C GLY A 176 -8.09 8.13 7.84
N SER A 177 -7.20 7.88 8.80
CA SER A 177 -7.42 8.17 10.20
C SER A 177 -6.11 8.59 10.87
N SER A 178 -6.09 9.79 11.44
CA SER A 178 -4.95 10.31 12.23
C SER A 178 -5.12 10.12 13.74
N GLY A 179 -6.10 9.32 14.15
CA GLY A 179 -6.42 9.01 15.56
C GLY A 179 -7.88 8.65 15.74
N ALA A 180 -8.31 8.37 16.97
CA ALA A 180 -9.68 8.00 17.25
C ALA A 180 -10.69 9.13 16.97
N ALA A 181 -10.21 10.37 16.91
CA ALA A 181 -11.00 11.58 16.77
C ALA A 181 -11.03 12.15 15.35
N TYR A 182 -10.18 11.64 14.44
CA TYR A 182 -10.01 12.21 13.12
C TYR A 182 -10.11 11.12 12.07
N SER A 183 -11.11 11.22 11.21
CA SER A 183 -11.30 10.33 10.07
C SER A 183 -11.55 11.15 8.81
N GLU A 184 -11.01 10.69 7.72
CA GLU A 184 -11.17 11.29 6.40
C GLU A 184 -11.61 10.21 5.43
N TYR A 185 -12.59 10.56 4.58
CA TYR A 185 -13.04 9.74 3.46
C TYR A 185 -13.06 10.63 2.24
N GLU A 186 -12.28 10.28 1.24
CA GLU A 186 -12.06 11.10 0.07
C GLU A 186 -12.34 10.30 -1.19
N LYS A 187 -12.91 10.98 -2.17
CA LYS A 187 -13.10 10.48 -3.53
C LYS A 187 -12.26 11.30 -4.48
N TYR A 188 -11.47 10.62 -5.28
CA TYR A 188 -10.57 11.21 -6.25
C TYR A 188 -10.82 10.73 -7.66
N ARG A 189 -10.56 11.60 -8.65
CA ARG A 189 -10.30 11.18 -10.01
C ARG A 189 -8.79 10.98 -10.16
N PHE A 190 -8.38 9.87 -10.75
CA PHE A 190 -6.98 9.68 -11.11
C PHE A 190 -6.63 10.59 -12.28
N HIS A 191 -5.68 11.50 -12.08
CA HIS A 191 -5.31 12.52 -13.06
C HIS A 191 -3.80 12.85 -12.95
N PRO A 192 -2.96 12.42 -13.93
CA PRO A 192 -1.49 12.51 -13.82
C PRO A 192 -0.92 13.91 -13.61
N GLU A 193 -1.65 14.97 -13.99
CA GLU A 193 -1.21 16.36 -13.83
C GLU A 193 -1.43 16.92 -12.42
N TRP A 194 -2.22 16.24 -11.57
CA TRP A 194 -2.44 16.65 -10.19
C TRP A 194 -1.34 16.14 -9.26
N GLN A 195 -1.18 16.83 -8.13
CA GLN A 195 -0.29 16.36 -7.08
C GLN A 195 -0.70 14.94 -6.64
N TYR A 196 0.26 14.04 -6.55
CA TYR A 196 0.01 12.61 -6.29
C TYR A 196 -0.92 11.93 -7.31
N CYS A 197 -1.12 12.52 -8.48
CA CYS A 197 -2.05 12.04 -9.50
C CYS A 197 -3.51 11.91 -9.02
N LEU A 198 -3.92 12.64 -7.98
CA LEU A 198 -5.23 12.56 -7.36
C LEU A 198 -5.92 13.92 -7.36
N GLU A 199 -6.89 14.11 -8.26
CA GLU A 199 -7.79 15.26 -8.28
C GLU A 199 -8.93 15.05 -7.28
N PRO A 200 -9.07 15.85 -6.22
CA PRO A 200 -10.12 15.65 -5.24
C PRO A 200 -11.49 15.98 -5.80
N VAL A 201 -12.47 15.13 -5.54
CA VAL A 201 -13.86 15.28 -5.99
C VAL A 201 -14.79 15.53 -4.82
N GLU A 202 -14.67 14.71 -3.78
CA GLU A 202 -15.48 14.79 -2.55
C GLU A 202 -14.59 14.47 -1.34
N LEU A 203 -14.86 15.14 -0.24
CA LEU A 203 -14.21 14.94 1.04
C LEU A 203 -15.26 14.90 2.14
N PHE A 204 -15.22 13.85 2.96
CA PHE A 204 -15.83 13.84 4.29
C PHE A 204 -14.71 13.77 5.31
N TYR A 205 -14.76 14.63 6.32
CA TYR A 205 -13.84 14.52 7.44
C TYR A 205 -14.54 14.79 8.76
N SER A 206 -14.02 14.19 9.81
CA SER A 206 -14.50 14.38 11.18
C SER A 206 -13.39 14.78 12.10
N GLN A 207 -13.72 15.51 13.14
CA GLN A 207 -12.80 15.78 14.24
C GLN A 207 -13.55 16.00 15.56
N ILE A 208 -12.82 16.01 16.67
CA ILE A 208 -13.30 16.40 17.98
C ILE A 208 -12.77 17.80 18.29
N ASP A 209 -13.64 18.71 18.72
CA ASP A 209 -13.25 20.06 19.16
C ASP A 209 -12.67 20.08 20.59
N GLU A 210 -12.24 21.26 21.06
CA GLU A 210 -11.64 21.45 22.38
C GLU A 210 -12.62 21.13 23.52
N ASP A 211 -13.93 21.18 23.27
CA ASP A 211 -14.99 20.86 24.23
C ASP A 211 -15.41 19.37 24.19
N ASN A 212 -14.69 18.51 23.44
CA ASN A 212 -14.99 17.12 23.16
C ASN A 212 -16.29 16.87 22.40
N HIS A 213 -16.71 17.83 21.58
CA HIS A 213 -17.83 17.61 20.66
C HIS A 213 -17.31 17.02 19.36
N PHE A 214 -17.98 15.99 18.88
CA PHE A 214 -17.71 15.37 17.59
C PHE A 214 -18.46 16.11 16.49
N TRP A 215 -17.80 16.43 15.38
CA TRP A 215 -18.39 17.03 14.21
C TRP A 215 -17.76 16.49 12.90
N TRP A 216 -18.48 16.65 11.81
CA TRP A 216 -18.03 16.27 10.48
C TRP A 216 -18.40 17.34 9.46
N GLU A 217 -17.75 17.31 8.32
CA GLU A 217 -18.03 18.17 7.20
C GLU A 217 -17.95 17.39 5.88
N HIS A 218 -18.85 17.72 4.97
CA HIS A 218 -18.88 17.22 3.60
C HIS A 218 -18.57 18.36 2.63
N VAL A 219 -17.54 18.20 1.83
CA VAL A 219 -17.07 19.20 0.87
C VAL A 219 -17.01 18.59 -0.52
N VAL A 220 -17.55 19.29 -1.50
CA VAL A 220 -17.62 18.85 -2.90
C VAL A 220 -16.89 19.83 -3.79
N GLY A 221 -16.05 19.28 -4.68
CA GLY A 221 -15.28 20.03 -5.68
C GLY A 221 -13.86 20.38 -5.25
N ALA A 222 -12.95 20.27 -6.22
CA ALA A 222 -11.52 20.42 -5.98
C ALA A 222 -11.13 21.78 -5.38
N GLU A 223 -11.72 22.87 -5.88
CA GLU A 223 -11.41 24.22 -5.39
C GLU A 223 -11.79 24.42 -3.92
N GLN A 224 -12.98 23.92 -3.53
CA GLN A 224 -13.46 23.97 -2.17
C GLN A 224 -12.60 23.13 -1.24
N ILE A 225 -12.27 21.89 -1.64
CA ILE A 225 -11.43 20.99 -0.86
C ILE A 225 -10.02 21.56 -0.67
N MET A 226 -9.42 22.09 -1.74
CA MET A 226 -8.08 22.69 -1.69
C MET A 226 -8.04 24.00 -0.91
N GLY A 227 -9.14 24.76 -0.88
CA GLY A 227 -9.30 26.00 -0.15
C GLY A 227 -9.66 25.81 1.34
N LEU A 228 -9.93 24.60 1.78
CA LEU A 228 -10.37 24.32 3.14
C LEU A 228 -9.33 24.75 4.18
N GLN A 229 -9.71 25.66 5.06
CA GLN A 229 -8.98 25.97 6.28
C GLN A 229 -9.54 25.05 7.39
N ARG A 230 -8.91 23.89 7.57
CA ARG A 230 -9.33 22.84 8.51
C ARG A 230 -9.42 23.27 9.99
N LEU A 231 -9.29 24.55 10.29
CA LEU A 231 -9.33 25.12 11.63
C LEU A 231 -10.57 26.00 11.90
N GLU A 232 -11.42 26.20 10.90
CA GLU A 232 -12.67 26.94 11.09
C GLU A 232 -13.75 26.01 11.61
N ARG A 233 -14.31 26.40 12.75
CA ARG A 233 -15.34 25.68 13.49
C ARG A 233 -16.65 25.72 12.69
N HIS A 234 -17.14 24.55 12.28
CA HIS A 234 -18.50 24.43 11.72
C HIS A 234 -19.48 24.05 12.82
N GLU A 235 -20.69 24.63 12.78
CA GLU A 235 -21.66 24.55 13.88
C GLU A 235 -22.50 23.26 13.89
N GLU A 236 -22.28 22.32 12.96
CA GLU A 236 -23.06 21.08 12.89
C GLU A 236 -22.41 19.95 13.69
N TYR A 237 -23.05 19.57 14.78
CA TYR A 237 -22.70 18.40 15.58
C TYR A 237 -23.40 17.17 14.99
N VAL A 238 -22.63 16.11 14.74
CA VAL A 238 -23.17 14.86 14.22
C VAL A 238 -22.83 13.71 15.15
N VAL A 239 -23.80 12.84 15.36
CA VAL A 239 -23.58 11.55 16.04
C VAL A 239 -22.87 10.58 15.09
N ASP A 240 -22.05 9.68 15.60
CA ASP A 240 -21.30 8.68 14.83
C ASP A 240 -22.12 7.93 13.76
N SER A 241 -23.40 7.68 14.04
CA SER A 241 -24.33 7.01 13.12
C SER A 241 -24.59 7.79 11.83
N ASP A 242 -24.66 9.11 11.93
CA ASP A 242 -24.96 9.97 10.78
C ASP A 242 -23.73 10.12 9.90
N PHE A 243 -22.55 10.26 10.48
CA PHE A 243 -21.28 10.25 9.77
C PHE A 243 -21.07 8.93 9.00
N ALA A 244 -21.29 7.79 9.63
CA ALA A 244 -21.18 6.48 8.98
C ALA A 244 -22.19 6.33 7.83
N MET A 245 -23.39 6.89 7.96
CA MET A 245 -24.41 6.86 6.92
C MET A 245 -24.04 7.77 5.73
N GLU A 246 -23.53 8.97 5.99
CA GLU A 246 -23.12 9.89 4.92
C GLU A 246 -21.87 9.39 4.19
N THR A 247 -20.87 8.87 4.90
CA THR A 247 -19.69 8.27 4.27
C THR A 247 -20.04 7.04 3.45
N GLY A 248 -21.04 6.25 3.86
CA GLY A 248 -21.57 5.14 3.07
C GLY A 248 -22.12 5.56 1.71
N LYS A 249 -22.54 6.83 1.54
CA LYS A 249 -22.98 7.36 0.24
C LYS A 249 -21.81 7.66 -0.70
N ILE A 250 -20.65 8.05 -0.19
CA ILE A 250 -19.44 8.22 -1.01
C ILE A 250 -18.96 6.87 -1.52
N TRP A 251 -18.92 5.86 -0.64
CA TRP A 251 -18.53 4.49 -0.98
C TRP A 251 -19.69 3.72 -1.63
N THR A 252 -20.29 4.29 -2.66
CA THR A 252 -21.32 3.59 -3.45
C THR A 252 -20.70 2.61 -4.45
N SER A 253 -19.40 2.75 -4.71
CA SER A 253 -18.67 1.91 -5.63
C SER A 253 -18.14 0.65 -4.93
N SER A 254 -18.24 -0.48 -5.61
CA SER A 254 -17.52 -1.67 -5.23
C SER A 254 -16.07 -1.56 -5.70
N GLY A 255 -15.13 -2.13 -4.96
CA GLY A 255 -13.76 -2.24 -5.41
C GLY A 255 -13.64 -3.15 -6.64
N VAL A 256 -12.79 -2.77 -7.57
CA VAL A 256 -12.52 -3.61 -8.73
C VAL A 256 -11.59 -4.75 -8.35
N ASN A 257 -11.90 -5.98 -8.79
CA ASN A 257 -10.95 -7.09 -8.59
C ASN A 257 -9.69 -6.86 -9.43
N LEU A 258 -8.58 -6.58 -8.78
CA LEU A 258 -7.30 -6.24 -9.42
C LEU A 258 -6.55 -7.47 -9.97
N ARG A 259 -7.00 -8.70 -9.66
CA ARG A 259 -6.41 -9.97 -10.14
C ARG A 259 -4.89 -9.99 -10.01
N PRO A 260 -4.35 -9.87 -8.79
CA PRO A 260 -2.92 -9.69 -8.59
C PRO A 260 -2.11 -10.93 -8.99
N SER A 261 -0.89 -10.70 -9.51
CA SER A 261 0.19 -11.68 -9.56
C SER A 261 1.08 -11.49 -8.33
N ASN A 262 1.60 -12.57 -7.76
CA ASN A 262 2.52 -12.48 -6.63
C ASN A 262 3.99 -12.49 -7.06
N PHE A 263 4.89 -12.20 -6.12
CA PHE A 263 6.32 -12.10 -6.41
C PHE A 263 7.01 -13.45 -6.59
N LEU A 264 6.41 -14.58 -6.20
CA LEU A 264 6.91 -15.90 -6.58
C LEU A 264 6.73 -16.14 -8.10
N VAL A 265 5.55 -15.74 -8.63
CA VAL A 265 5.28 -15.83 -10.07
C VAL A 265 6.21 -14.88 -10.85
N TYR A 266 6.44 -13.66 -10.33
CA TYR A 266 7.39 -12.71 -10.92
C TYR A 266 8.79 -13.29 -11.02
N ALA A 267 9.31 -13.85 -9.91
CA ALA A 267 10.64 -14.47 -9.86
C ALA A 267 10.79 -15.61 -10.88
N ALA A 268 9.77 -16.46 -11.01
CA ALA A 268 9.78 -17.56 -11.97
C ALA A 268 9.83 -17.09 -13.44
N LYS A 269 9.33 -15.90 -13.76
CA LYS A 269 9.41 -15.29 -15.09
C LYS A 269 10.76 -14.61 -15.37
N ARG A 270 11.46 -14.20 -14.32
CA ARG A 270 12.79 -13.56 -14.42
C ARG A 270 13.91 -14.57 -14.69
N GLY A 271 13.67 -15.86 -14.39
CA GLY A 271 14.56 -17.00 -14.70
C GLY A 271 15.67 -17.21 -13.78
#